data_9cb70aa11cae63f2e9a328e7a8d2c340
#
_entry.id   9cb70aa11cae63f2e9a328e7a8d2c340
#
_cell.length_a   1.000
_cell.length_b   1.000
_cell.length_c   1.000
_cell.angle_alpha   90.00
_cell.angle_beta   90.00
_cell.angle_gamma   90.00
#
_symmetry.space_group_name_H-M   'P 1'
#
loop_
_entity.id
_entity.type
_entity.pdbx_description
1 polymer ?
#
loop_
_entity_poly.entity_id
_entity_poly.type
_entity_poly.pdbx_seq_one_letter_code
_entity_poly.pdbx_strand_id
1 'polypeptide(L)'
;MEKAGDIGKLCCPPYDIISDSEREGFIKENPYNIIRLELPKGENPYEEAKETLNSWLEKGILKRDEKPAIYVYEEEFDHKGKRVCIKGLILCLKLEEFSKGIVLPHEFTLSKAKEDRLNLMKATNCNFSQIYGLYIDDTHTTMNTIEKKTK
;
A
#
# COMPACT_ATOMS: atom_id res chain seq x y z
N MET A 1 11.32 -9.29 10.35
CA MET A 1 11.87 -9.25 8.98
C MET A 1 12.77 -10.44 8.65
N GLU A 2 13.52 -10.98 9.60
CA GLU A 2 14.41 -12.15 9.36
C GLU A 2 13.72 -13.41 8.80
N LYS A 3 12.44 -13.60 9.10
CA LYS A 3 11.69 -14.81 8.69
C LYS A 3 11.21 -14.80 7.23
N ALA A 4 11.07 -13.65 6.60
CA ALA A 4 10.53 -13.51 5.25
C ALA A 4 11.61 -13.36 4.17
N GLY A 5 12.86 -13.12 4.56
CA GLY A 5 14.00 -12.98 3.66
C GLY A 5 14.17 -11.57 3.10
N ASP A 6 14.62 -11.48 1.86
CA ASP A 6 14.89 -10.22 1.17
C ASP A 6 13.61 -9.41 0.93
N ILE A 7 13.56 -8.16 1.43
CA ILE A 7 12.42 -7.25 1.29
C ILE A 7 12.09 -7.00 -0.19
N GLY A 8 13.09 -6.89 -1.06
CA GLY A 8 12.88 -6.69 -2.50
C GLY A 8 12.03 -7.79 -3.14
N LYS A 9 12.11 -9.02 -2.60
CA LYS A 9 11.32 -10.17 -3.06
C LYS A 9 9.94 -10.28 -2.42
N LEU A 10 9.66 -9.44 -1.42
CA LEU A 10 8.35 -9.38 -0.77
C LEU A 10 7.41 -8.38 -1.46
N CYS A 11 7.94 -7.49 -2.28
CA CYS A 11 7.19 -6.45 -2.99
C CYS A 11 6.90 -6.88 -4.43
N CYS A 12 5.91 -6.24 -5.03
CA CYS A 12 5.57 -6.37 -6.44
C CYS A 12 5.16 -5.00 -7.00
N PRO A 13 5.11 -4.82 -8.32
CA PRO A 13 4.48 -3.66 -8.95
C PRO A 13 3.01 -3.52 -8.56
N PRO A 14 2.34 -2.40 -8.91
CA PRO A 14 0.91 -2.23 -8.71
C PRO A 14 0.11 -3.39 -9.33
N TYR A 15 -0.91 -3.86 -8.62
CA TYR A 15 -1.66 -5.08 -8.96
C TYR A 15 -2.35 -5.05 -10.33
N ASP A 16 -2.69 -3.87 -10.82
CA ASP A 16 -3.43 -3.62 -12.06
C ASP A 16 -2.57 -3.74 -13.33
N ILE A 17 -1.25 -3.77 -13.18
CA ILE A 17 -0.31 -3.95 -14.30
C ILE A 17 0.35 -5.34 -14.32
N ILE A 18 0.01 -6.21 -13.37
CA ILE A 18 0.60 -7.55 -13.23
C ILE A 18 -0.25 -8.58 -13.97
N SER A 19 0.34 -9.30 -14.90
CA SER A 19 -0.26 -10.47 -15.55
C SER A 19 -0.30 -11.70 -14.63
N ASP A 20 -1.15 -12.68 -14.96
CA ASP A 20 -1.25 -13.92 -14.19
C ASP A 20 0.08 -14.68 -14.15
N SER A 21 0.85 -14.68 -15.24
CA SER A 21 2.17 -15.34 -15.30
C SER A 21 3.21 -14.64 -14.42
N GLU A 22 3.20 -13.32 -14.36
CA GLU A 22 4.08 -12.56 -13.49
C GLU A 22 3.71 -12.78 -12.02
N ARG A 23 2.42 -12.80 -11.69
CA ARG A 23 1.93 -13.12 -10.36
C ARG A 23 2.47 -14.47 -9.87
N GLU A 24 2.35 -15.51 -10.68
CA GLU A 24 2.90 -16.84 -10.33
C GLU A 24 4.42 -16.81 -10.18
N GLY A 25 5.11 -16.01 -10.98
CA GLY A 25 6.55 -15.77 -10.87
C GLY A 25 6.94 -15.20 -9.49
N PHE A 26 6.26 -14.14 -9.05
CA PHE A 26 6.48 -13.54 -7.72
C PHE A 26 6.24 -14.53 -6.57
N ILE A 27 5.16 -15.31 -6.66
CA ILE A 27 4.84 -16.32 -5.63
C ILE A 27 5.88 -17.43 -5.59
N LYS A 28 6.40 -17.85 -6.75
CA LYS A 28 7.44 -18.87 -6.86
C LYS A 28 8.78 -18.38 -6.31
N GLU A 29 9.09 -17.10 -6.55
CA GLU A 29 10.31 -16.49 -6.04
C GLU A 29 10.30 -16.33 -4.53
N ASN A 30 9.17 -15.85 -3.97
CA ASN A 30 8.98 -15.76 -2.53
C ASN A 30 7.51 -16.01 -2.14
N PRO A 31 7.21 -17.07 -1.35
CA PRO A 31 5.85 -17.40 -0.93
C PRO A 31 5.20 -16.33 -0.04
N TYR A 32 5.98 -15.39 0.47
CA TYR A 32 5.51 -14.25 1.28
C TYR A 32 5.44 -12.94 0.51
N ASN A 33 5.52 -12.98 -0.84
CA ASN A 33 5.32 -11.79 -1.65
C ASN A 33 3.91 -11.24 -1.45
N ILE A 34 3.81 -9.92 -1.29
CA ILE A 34 2.55 -9.19 -1.00
C ILE A 34 1.48 -9.41 -2.08
N ILE A 35 1.86 -9.80 -3.29
CA ILE A 35 0.94 -10.10 -4.39
C ILE A 35 -0.14 -11.11 -4.01
N ARG A 36 0.12 -12.00 -3.06
CA ARG A 36 -0.87 -12.96 -2.55
C ARG A 36 -2.02 -12.30 -1.83
N LEU A 37 -1.78 -11.14 -1.26
CA LEU A 37 -2.79 -10.33 -0.57
C LEU A 37 -3.42 -9.29 -1.51
N GLU A 38 -2.62 -8.68 -2.40
CA GLU A 38 -3.10 -7.63 -3.30
C GLU A 38 -3.87 -8.15 -4.51
N LEU A 39 -3.47 -9.30 -5.06
CA LEU A 39 -4.10 -9.93 -6.22
C LEU A 39 -4.43 -11.40 -5.92
N PRO A 40 -5.32 -11.65 -4.93
CA PRO A 40 -5.72 -13.01 -4.60
C PRO A 40 -6.46 -13.65 -5.79
N LYS A 41 -6.34 -14.98 -5.93
CA LYS A 41 -6.98 -15.78 -6.98
C LYS A 41 -7.60 -17.01 -6.34
N GLY A 42 -8.51 -17.65 -7.03
CA GLY A 42 -9.20 -18.87 -6.56
C GLY A 42 -10.71 -18.71 -6.63
N GLU A 43 -11.43 -19.64 -6.07
CA GLU A 43 -12.90 -19.61 -6.03
C GLU A 43 -13.42 -18.54 -5.05
N ASN A 44 -12.72 -18.34 -3.92
CA ASN A 44 -13.05 -17.36 -2.89
C ASN A 44 -11.86 -16.44 -2.60
N PRO A 45 -11.43 -15.58 -3.56
CA PRO A 45 -10.15 -14.89 -3.50
C PRO A 45 -10.00 -14.00 -2.26
N TYR A 46 -11.05 -13.34 -1.84
CA TYR A 46 -10.99 -12.44 -0.68
C TYR A 46 -10.87 -13.18 0.65
N GLU A 47 -11.52 -14.35 0.79
CA GLU A 47 -11.37 -15.18 1.99
C GLU A 47 -9.97 -15.82 2.02
N GLU A 48 -9.44 -16.28 0.89
CA GLU A 48 -8.06 -16.75 0.78
C GLU A 48 -7.02 -15.68 1.16
N ALA A 49 -7.25 -14.42 0.76
CA ALA A 49 -6.40 -13.30 1.19
C ALA A 49 -6.47 -13.10 2.71
N LYS A 50 -7.64 -13.17 3.31
CA LYS A 50 -7.84 -13.05 4.76
C LYS A 50 -7.14 -14.17 5.53
N GLU A 51 -7.29 -15.41 5.09
CA GLU A 51 -6.61 -16.57 5.69
C GLU A 51 -5.09 -16.43 5.58
N THR A 52 -4.60 -16.01 4.41
CA THR A 52 -3.18 -15.75 4.17
C THR A 52 -2.66 -14.67 5.13
N LEU A 53 -3.36 -13.54 5.24
CA LEU A 53 -3.01 -12.45 6.16
C LEU A 53 -2.94 -12.92 7.62
N ASN A 54 -3.96 -13.65 8.07
CA ASN A 54 -4.01 -14.18 9.44
C ASN A 54 -2.85 -15.15 9.69
N SER A 55 -2.61 -16.07 8.76
CA SER A 55 -1.48 -17.00 8.84
C SER A 55 -0.13 -16.29 8.91
N TRP A 56 0.05 -15.20 8.16
CA TRP A 56 1.29 -14.42 8.19
C TRP A 56 1.47 -13.66 9.51
N LEU A 57 0.39 -13.16 10.10
CA LEU A 57 0.42 -12.53 11.41
C LEU A 57 0.75 -13.57 12.51
N GLU A 58 0.11 -14.73 12.52
CA GLU A 58 0.35 -15.82 13.46
C GLU A 58 1.80 -16.34 13.38
N LYS A 59 2.33 -16.50 12.18
CA LYS A 59 3.71 -16.92 11.94
C LYS A 59 4.75 -15.83 12.21
N GLY A 60 4.32 -14.60 12.45
CA GLY A 60 5.20 -13.44 12.64
C GLY A 60 5.96 -13.02 11.37
N ILE A 61 5.42 -13.34 10.19
CA ILE A 61 5.90 -12.80 8.90
C ILE A 61 5.50 -11.33 8.78
N LEU A 62 4.27 -11.02 9.16
CA LEU A 62 3.78 -9.65 9.36
C LEU A 62 3.59 -9.39 10.85
N LYS A 63 3.75 -8.15 11.24
CA LYS A 63 3.49 -7.68 12.60
C LYS A 63 2.69 -6.39 12.53
N ARG A 64 1.67 -6.27 13.39
CA ARG A 64 1.00 -4.99 13.60
C ARG A 64 1.83 -4.14 14.56
N ASP A 65 1.92 -2.85 14.29
CA ASP A 65 2.49 -1.91 15.25
C ASP A 65 1.59 -1.80 16.49
N GLU A 66 2.21 -1.60 17.63
CA GLU A 66 1.51 -1.53 18.92
C GLU A 66 0.63 -0.28 19.04
N LYS A 67 0.99 0.77 18.32
CA LYS A 67 0.30 2.06 18.33
C LYS A 67 0.05 2.55 16.92
N PRO A 68 -1.05 3.29 16.69
CA PRO A 68 -1.24 4.01 15.43
C PRO A 68 -0.05 4.93 15.14
N ALA A 69 0.41 4.93 13.90
CA ALA A 69 1.55 5.71 13.46
C ALA A 69 1.27 6.41 12.13
N ILE A 70 2.05 7.43 11.85
CA ILE A 70 2.20 8.04 10.53
C ILE A 70 3.56 7.60 10.03
N TYR A 71 3.64 7.10 8.80
CA TYR A 71 4.90 6.66 8.21
C TYR A 71 5.38 7.70 7.22
N VAL A 72 6.66 8.04 7.30
CA VAL A 72 7.32 8.85 6.28
C VAL A 72 7.77 7.92 5.17
N TYR A 73 7.36 8.23 3.95
CA TYR A 73 7.72 7.52 2.74
C TYR A 73 8.68 8.36 1.92
N GLU A 74 9.81 7.79 1.56
CA GLU A 74 10.78 8.43 0.69
C GLU A 74 11.01 7.56 -0.54
N GLU A 75 10.92 8.15 -1.71
CA GLU A 75 11.17 7.51 -2.98
C GLU A 75 12.24 8.27 -3.75
N GLU A 76 13.33 7.59 -4.04
CA GLU A 76 14.45 8.15 -4.77
C GLU A 76 14.59 7.46 -6.13
N PHE A 77 14.68 8.28 -7.18
CA PHE A 77 14.85 7.80 -8.55
C PHE A 77 15.62 8.78 -9.41
N ASP A 78 16.16 8.31 -10.52
CA ASP A 78 16.85 9.15 -11.49
C ASP A 78 15.87 9.63 -12.57
N HIS A 79 15.69 10.93 -12.69
CA HIS A 79 14.88 11.57 -13.72
C HIS A 79 15.71 12.53 -14.56
N LYS A 80 15.84 12.25 -15.87
CA LYS A 80 16.60 13.09 -16.81
C LYS A 80 18.03 13.40 -16.33
N GLY A 81 18.71 12.39 -15.76
CA GLY A 81 20.08 12.54 -15.26
C GLY A 81 20.21 13.29 -13.94
N LYS A 82 19.11 13.55 -13.24
CA LYS A 82 19.11 14.14 -11.91
C LYS A 82 18.48 13.18 -10.91
N ARG A 83 19.12 13.04 -9.74
CA ARG A 83 18.54 12.33 -8.61
C ARG A 83 17.39 13.13 -8.04
N VAL A 84 16.19 12.54 -7.96
CA VAL A 84 14.98 13.12 -7.41
C VAL A 84 14.59 12.32 -6.18
N CYS A 85 14.18 13.01 -5.11
CA CYS A 85 13.59 12.41 -3.93
C CYS A 85 12.19 13.00 -3.72
N ILE A 86 11.19 12.11 -3.69
CA ILE A 86 9.81 12.46 -3.33
C ILE A 86 9.58 11.98 -1.90
N LYS A 87 9.04 12.86 -1.06
CA LYS A 87 8.66 12.55 0.32
C LYS A 87 7.16 12.63 0.46
N GLY A 88 6.59 11.64 1.12
CA GLY A 88 5.17 11.55 1.39
C GLY A 88 4.88 10.98 2.78
N LEU A 89 3.61 10.94 3.10
CA LEU A 89 3.10 10.44 4.37
C LEU A 89 2.08 9.35 4.12
N ILE A 90 2.26 8.19 4.74
CA ILE A 90 1.25 7.16 4.80
C ILE A 90 0.49 7.35 6.11
N LEU A 91 -0.80 7.65 6.00
CA LEU A 91 -1.65 7.97 7.14
C LEU A 91 -3.12 7.63 6.85
N CYS A 92 -3.95 7.62 7.89
CA CYS A 92 -5.39 7.57 7.74
C CYS A 92 -5.95 8.98 7.57
N LEU A 93 -6.61 9.23 6.43
CA LEU A 93 -7.30 10.48 6.15
C LEU A 93 -8.76 10.34 6.55
N LYS A 94 -9.30 11.31 7.30
CA LYS A 94 -10.73 11.37 7.59
C LYS A 94 -11.52 11.55 6.30
N LEU A 95 -12.52 10.71 6.08
CA LEU A 95 -13.40 10.84 4.94
C LEU A 95 -14.28 12.09 5.07
N GLU A 96 -14.32 12.88 4.00
CA GLU A 96 -15.16 14.06 3.88
C GLU A 96 -15.89 14.04 2.54
N GLU A 97 -17.10 14.60 2.51
CA GLU A 97 -17.83 14.75 1.27
C GLU A 97 -17.10 15.68 0.29
N PHE A 98 -17.00 15.31 -0.98
CA PHE A 98 -16.32 16.11 -2.00
C PHE A 98 -16.90 17.52 -2.14
N SER A 99 -18.21 17.68 -1.89
CA SER A 99 -18.90 18.98 -1.90
C SER A 99 -18.34 19.99 -0.89
N LYS A 100 -17.62 19.52 0.14
CA LYS A 100 -16.97 20.41 1.12
C LYS A 100 -15.66 21.03 0.62
N GLY A 101 -15.11 20.53 -0.51
CA GLY A 101 -13.86 21.04 -1.08
C GLY A 101 -12.61 20.78 -0.24
N ILE A 102 -12.67 19.90 0.77
CA ILE A 102 -11.54 19.54 1.62
C ILE A 102 -10.70 18.44 0.96
N VAL A 103 -11.35 17.41 0.45
CA VAL A 103 -10.76 16.35 -0.36
C VAL A 103 -11.33 16.47 -1.76
N LEU A 104 -10.45 16.62 -2.74
CA LEU A 104 -10.86 16.82 -4.14
C LEU A 104 -10.63 15.53 -4.93
N PRO A 105 -11.60 15.08 -5.72
CA PRO A 105 -11.39 13.99 -6.66
C PRO A 105 -10.49 14.49 -7.80
N HIS A 106 -9.57 13.65 -8.29
CA HIS A 106 -8.72 14.00 -9.41
C HIS A 106 -8.99 13.14 -10.65
N GLU A 107 -9.66 11.99 -10.49
CA GLU A 107 -9.96 11.08 -11.58
C GLU A 107 -11.28 10.34 -11.39
N PHE A 108 -11.81 9.78 -12.48
CA PHE A 108 -12.95 8.86 -12.46
C PHE A 108 -12.44 7.42 -12.45
N THR A 109 -12.49 6.79 -11.27
CA THR A 109 -12.06 5.40 -11.09
C THR A 109 -13.10 4.43 -11.63
N LEU A 110 -12.67 3.34 -12.28
CA LEU A 110 -13.55 2.29 -12.80
C LEU A 110 -14.31 1.59 -11.67
N SER A 111 -15.62 1.40 -11.84
CA SER A 111 -16.49 0.81 -10.80
C SER A 111 -16.04 -0.60 -10.39
N LYS A 112 -15.63 -1.44 -11.35
CA LYS A 112 -15.15 -2.80 -11.09
C LYS A 112 -13.89 -2.82 -10.21
N ALA A 113 -12.93 -1.92 -10.46
CA ALA A 113 -11.71 -1.83 -9.64
C ALA A 113 -12.03 -1.38 -8.22
N LYS A 114 -12.95 -0.41 -8.05
CA LYS A 114 -13.41 0.03 -6.73
C LYS A 114 -14.11 -1.07 -5.95
N GLU A 115 -14.98 -1.84 -6.59
CA GLU A 115 -15.71 -2.96 -5.98
C GLU A 115 -14.75 -4.06 -5.52
N ASP A 116 -13.78 -4.42 -6.36
CA ASP A 116 -12.76 -5.41 -6.04
C ASP A 116 -11.95 -5.00 -4.80
N ARG A 117 -11.41 -3.78 -4.79
CA ARG A 117 -10.66 -3.26 -3.63
C ARG A 117 -11.51 -3.15 -2.37
N LEU A 118 -12.77 -2.74 -2.50
CA LEU A 118 -13.70 -2.67 -1.37
C LEU A 118 -13.98 -4.05 -0.78
N ASN A 119 -14.17 -5.08 -1.61
CA ASN A 119 -14.42 -6.44 -1.15
C ASN A 119 -13.17 -7.02 -0.45
N LEU A 120 -11.99 -6.79 -1.01
CA LEU A 120 -10.73 -7.18 -0.37
C LEU A 120 -10.56 -6.49 1.00
N MET A 121 -10.83 -5.19 1.07
CA MET A 121 -10.75 -4.42 2.31
C MET A 121 -11.77 -4.92 3.35
N LYS A 122 -13.01 -5.23 2.95
CA LYS A 122 -14.03 -5.79 3.85
C LYS A 122 -13.62 -7.14 4.42
N ALA A 123 -13.03 -8.01 3.60
CA ALA A 123 -12.61 -9.34 4.04
C ALA A 123 -11.41 -9.30 4.99
N THR A 124 -10.42 -8.45 4.69
CA THR A 124 -9.15 -8.41 5.41
C THR A 124 -9.07 -7.34 6.49
N ASN A 125 -9.97 -6.34 6.47
CA ASN A 125 -9.88 -5.12 7.27
C ASN A 125 -8.53 -4.38 7.10
N CYS A 126 -7.95 -4.48 5.90
CA CYS A 126 -6.69 -3.84 5.52
C CYS A 126 -6.83 -3.16 4.16
N ASN A 127 -6.14 -2.05 3.98
CA ASN A 127 -5.97 -1.39 2.70
C ASN A 127 -4.54 -1.68 2.20
N PHE A 128 -4.40 -2.58 1.22
CA PHE A 128 -3.10 -2.93 0.65
C PHE A 128 -2.66 -1.97 -0.47
N SER A 129 -3.62 -1.31 -1.13
CA SER A 129 -3.36 -0.37 -2.22
C SER A 129 -3.84 1.01 -1.80
N GLN A 130 -2.95 1.79 -1.19
CA GLN A 130 -3.27 3.13 -0.70
C GLN A 130 -3.54 4.08 -1.86
N ILE A 131 -4.41 5.07 -1.62
CA ILE A 131 -4.68 6.15 -2.57
C ILE A 131 -3.52 7.15 -2.48
N TYR A 132 -2.96 7.50 -3.64
CA TYR A 132 -1.97 8.55 -3.75
C TYR A 132 -2.67 9.91 -3.81
N GLY A 133 -2.44 10.75 -2.82
CA GLY A 133 -3.01 12.11 -2.75
C GLY A 133 -1.92 13.17 -2.82
N LEU A 134 -2.26 14.31 -3.38
CA LEU A 134 -1.40 15.51 -3.35
C LEU A 134 -1.98 16.51 -2.37
N TYR A 135 -1.12 17.20 -1.65
CA TYR A 135 -1.50 18.32 -0.78
C TYR A 135 -0.56 19.51 -1.00
N ILE A 136 -1.05 20.69 -0.66
CA ILE A 136 -0.30 21.93 -0.78
C ILE A 136 0.38 22.20 0.56
N ASP A 137 1.70 22.37 0.56
CA ASP A 137 2.52 22.73 1.73
C ASP A 137 3.63 23.71 1.32
N ASP A 138 3.23 24.87 0.80
CA ASP A 138 4.14 25.90 0.27
C ASP A 138 5.19 26.38 1.29
N THR A 139 4.87 26.28 2.57
CA THR A 139 5.76 26.66 3.68
C THR A 139 6.62 25.51 4.20
N HIS A 140 6.44 24.30 3.66
CA HIS A 140 7.08 23.06 4.13
C HIS A 140 6.89 22.79 5.64
N THR A 141 5.83 23.36 6.24
CA THR A 141 5.58 23.28 7.68
C THR A 141 5.30 21.85 8.12
N THR A 142 4.53 21.11 7.33
CA THR A 142 4.15 19.71 7.62
C THR A 142 5.38 18.82 7.65
N MET A 143 6.15 18.79 6.55
CA MET A 143 7.34 17.95 6.45
C MET A 143 8.41 18.33 7.46
N ASN A 144 8.70 19.63 7.63
CA ASN A 144 9.66 20.10 8.61
C ASN A 144 9.29 19.71 10.06
N THR A 145 8.00 19.69 10.39
CA THR A 145 7.52 19.26 11.72
C THR A 145 7.73 17.77 11.94
N ILE A 146 7.47 16.96 10.92
CA ILE A 146 7.59 15.50 10.97
C ILE A 146 9.07 15.10 11.04
N GLU A 147 9.91 15.64 10.19
CA GLU A 147 11.36 15.37 10.19
C GLU A 147 12.05 15.71 11.52
N LYS A 148 11.57 16.73 12.24
CA LYS A 148 12.05 17.03 13.59
C LYS A 148 11.67 15.98 14.63
N LYS A 149 10.60 15.23 14.41
CA LYS A 149 10.09 14.20 15.34
C LYS A 149 10.60 12.80 15.03
N THR A 150 11.13 12.58 13.84
CA THR A 150 11.66 11.27 13.39
C THR A 150 13.17 11.14 13.62
N LYS A 151 13.83 12.21 14.02
CA LYS A 151 15.23 12.23 14.50
C LYS A 151 15.26 12.00 16.01
#